data_deeaf448799744c06200c4c6bb46daac
#
_entry.id   deeaf448799744c06200c4c6bb46daac
#
_cell.length_a   1.000
_cell.length_b   1.000
_cell.length_c   1.000
_cell.angle_alpha   90.00
_cell.angle_beta   90.00
_cell.angle_gamma   90.00
#
_symmetry.space_group_name_H-M   'P 1'
#
loop_
_entity.id
_entity.type
_entity.pdbx_description
1 polymer ?
#
loop_
_entity_poly.entity_id
_entity_poly.type
_entity_poly.pdbx_seq_one_letter_code
_entity_poly.pdbx_strand_id
1 'polypeptide(L)'
;METADIEAIPIIKIFDLKDEKDAYDAAEEMVKIGFYKEKKGFKVLMQKESKRTAKRIGYIITTSVTAGLRKSGQDRDIRYWTYHHDKEHYAIVLVSSKVVEELGL
;
A
#
# COMPACT_ATOMS: atom_id res chain seq x y z
N MET A 1 -16.37 -4.64 -0.80
CA MET A 1 -15.77 -3.72 0.20
C MET A 1 -16.03 -2.28 -0.20
N GLU A 2 -16.42 -1.46 0.73
CA GLU A 2 -16.71 -0.06 0.48
C GLU A 2 -15.44 0.79 0.65
N THR A 3 -15.30 1.81 -0.20
CA THR A 3 -14.15 2.72 -0.18
C THR A 3 -13.99 3.41 1.18
N ALA A 4 -15.10 3.74 1.84
CA ALA A 4 -15.09 4.39 3.15
C ALA A 4 -14.35 3.55 4.21
N ASP A 5 -14.46 2.22 4.16
CA ASP A 5 -13.77 1.33 5.10
C ASP A 5 -12.26 1.38 4.88
N ILE A 6 -11.84 1.47 3.62
CA ILE A 6 -10.42 1.56 3.26
C ILE A 6 -9.85 2.90 3.70
N GLU A 7 -10.60 3.99 3.51
CA GLU A 7 -10.18 5.34 3.90
C GLU A 7 -10.07 5.48 5.43
N ALA A 8 -10.81 4.67 6.18
CA ALA A 8 -10.78 4.67 7.64
C ALA A 8 -9.55 3.96 8.23
N ILE A 9 -8.75 3.27 7.42
CA ILE A 9 -7.54 2.59 7.90
C ILE A 9 -6.51 3.63 8.36
N PRO A 10 -6.04 3.56 9.61
CA PRO A 10 -4.98 4.45 10.08
C PRO A 10 -3.70 4.27 9.24
N ILE A 11 -3.10 5.36 8.86
CA ILE A 11 -1.93 5.35 7.96
C ILE A 11 -0.67 5.69 8.74
N ILE A 12 0.35 4.83 8.66
CA ILE A 12 1.65 5.05 9.29
C ILE A 12 2.42 6.15 8.54
N LYS A 13 2.41 6.06 7.23
CA LYS A 13 3.14 7.01 6.38
C LYS A 13 2.48 7.13 5.01
N ILE A 14 2.58 8.31 4.44
CA ILE A 14 2.10 8.60 3.09
C ILE A 14 3.32 8.80 2.17
N PHE A 15 3.32 8.10 1.04
CA PHE A 15 4.34 8.23 0.01
C PHE A 15 3.73 8.96 -1.18
N ASP A 16 4.50 9.83 -1.79
CA ASP A 16 4.07 10.56 -2.98
C ASP A 16 4.96 10.17 -4.15
N LEU A 17 4.41 9.44 -5.09
CA LEU A 17 5.15 8.90 -6.22
C LEU A 17 5.14 9.86 -7.41
N LYS A 18 6.30 10.09 -7.99
CA LYS A 18 6.47 10.85 -9.23
C LYS A 18 6.72 9.94 -10.43
N ASP A 19 7.38 8.81 -10.20
CA ASP A 19 7.70 7.84 -11.25
C ASP A 19 7.75 6.41 -10.69
N GLU A 20 8.00 5.45 -11.57
CA GLU A 20 8.05 4.03 -11.18
C GLU A 20 9.20 3.71 -10.22
N LYS A 21 10.31 4.42 -10.32
CA LYS A 21 11.43 4.26 -9.40
C LYS A 21 11.01 4.57 -7.97
N ASP A 22 10.21 5.59 -7.78
CA ASP A 22 9.69 5.95 -6.45
C ASP A 22 8.90 4.81 -5.83
N ALA A 23 8.24 3.98 -6.64
CA ALA A 23 7.49 2.82 -6.14
C ALA A 23 8.44 1.80 -5.47
N TYR A 24 9.60 1.53 -6.08
CA TYR A 24 10.58 0.63 -5.49
C TYR A 24 11.19 1.21 -4.22
N ASP A 25 11.49 2.50 -4.22
CA ASP A 25 12.03 3.19 -3.05
C ASP A 25 11.02 3.19 -1.89
N ALA A 26 9.75 3.40 -2.19
CA ALA A 26 8.67 3.33 -1.20
C ALA A 26 8.55 1.92 -0.61
N ALA A 27 8.62 0.88 -1.46
CA ALA A 27 8.55 -0.50 -1.01
C ALA A 27 9.71 -0.83 -0.06
N GLU A 28 10.92 -0.40 -0.38
CA GLU A 28 12.09 -0.61 0.45
C GLU A 28 11.92 0.05 1.83
N GLU A 29 11.41 1.26 1.86
CA GLU A 29 11.15 1.97 3.11
C GLU A 29 10.04 1.32 3.93
N MET A 30 8.98 0.86 3.28
CA MET A 30 7.90 0.12 3.95
C MET A 30 8.42 -1.14 4.63
N VAL A 31 9.35 -1.86 4.01
CA VAL A 31 9.99 -3.04 4.61
C VAL A 31 10.78 -2.65 5.86
N LYS A 32 11.51 -1.55 5.82
CA LYS A 32 12.28 -1.07 6.97
C LYS A 32 11.39 -0.64 8.14
N ILE A 33 10.31 0.07 7.84
CA ILE A 33 9.36 0.49 8.87
C ILE A 33 8.57 -0.72 9.39
N GLY A 34 8.18 -1.61 8.49
CA GLY A 34 7.40 -2.81 8.80
C GLY A 34 5.90 -2.55 8.88
N PHE A 35 5.12 -3.62 8.76
CA PHE A 35 3.67 -3.59 8.92
C PHE A 35 3.35 -4.12 10.31
N TYR A 36 3.08 -3.22 11.22
CA TYR A 36 2.92 -3.55 12.64
C TYR A 36 1.57 -4.21 12.95
N LYS A 37 1.49 -4.75 14.17
CA LYS A 37 0.29 -5.41 14.71
C LYS A 37 -0.87 -4.45 14.98
N GLU A 38 -0.68 -3.16 14.79
CA GLU A 38 -1.57 -2.10 15.26
C GLU A 38 -2.65 -1.67 14.25
N LYS A 39 -3.04 -2.53 13.33
CA LYS A 39 -4.11 -2.25 12.34
C LYS A 39 -3.84 -0.98 11.52
N LYS A 40 -2.59 -0.76 11.15
CA LYS A 40 -2.17 0.38 10.35
C LYS A 40 -1.69 -0.04 8.98
N GLY A 41 -1.76 0.90 8.04
CA GLY A 41 -1.32 0.68 6.68
C GLY A 41 -0.43 1.80 6.16
N PHE A 42 -0.06 1.69 4.92
CA PHE A 42 0.65 2.73 4.18
C PHE A 42 -0.25 3.26 3.08
N LYS A 43 -0.12 4.53 2.76
CA LYS A 43 -0.84 5.14 1.65
C LYS A 43 0.16 5.68 0.63
N VAL A 44 -0.08 5.40 -0.64
CA VAL A 44 0.70 5.92 -1.74
C VAL A 44 -0.19 6.81 -2.59
N LEU A 45 0.27 8.01 -2.88
CA LEU A 45 -0.41 8.93 -3.79
C LEU A 45 0.38 8.97 -5.09
N MET A 46 -0.31 8.91 -6.22
CA MET A 46 0.30 9.02 -7.53
C MET A 46 -0.58 9.83 -8.47
N GLN A 47 0.05 10.48 -9.43
CA GLN A 47 -0.68 11.25 -10.42
C GLN A 47 -1.65 10.35 -11.20
N LYS A 48 -2.82 10.88 -11.46
CA LYS A 48 -3.87 10.14 -12.14
C LYS A 48 -3.59 10.09 -13.64
N GLU A 49 -3.03 8.96 -14.08
CA GLU A 49 -2.88 8.67 -15.49
C GLU A 49 -4.00 7.73 -15.94
N SER A 50 -4.06 6.56 -15.33
CA SER A 50 -5.12 5.59 -15.56
C SER A 50 -5.27 4.67 -14.36
N LYS A 51 -6.46 4.10 -14.20
CA LYS A 51 -6.70 3.10 -13.16
C LYS A 51 -5.82 1.86 -13.36
N ARG A 52 -5.54 1.52 -14.62
CA ARG A 52 -4.65 0.40 -14.95
C ARG A 52 -3.23 0.64 -14.43
N THR A 53 -2.70 1.85 -14.60
CA THR A 53 -1.38 2.22 -14.09
C THR A 53 -1.36 2.15 -12.57
N ALA A 54 -2.39 2.64 -11.89
CA ALA A 54 -2.47 2.58 -10.43
C ALA A 54 -2.46 1.13 -9.93
N LYS A 55 -3.20 0.25 -10.57
CA LYS A 55 -3.21 -1.19 -10.21
C LYS A 55 -1.84 -1.83 -10.43
N ARG A 56 -1.17 -1.49 -11.52
CA ARG A 56 0.18 -1.99 -11.81
C ARG A 56 1.16 -1.54 -10.73
N ILE A 57 1.15 -0.29 -10.36
CA ILE A 57 2.03 0.25 -9.32
C ILE A 57 1.72 -0.43 -7.96
N GLY A 58 0.45 -0.58 -7.63
CA GLY A 58 0.05 -1.30 -6.42
C GLY A 58 0.58 -2.73 -6.39
N TYR A 59 0.50 -3.43 -7.51
CA TYR A 59 1.05 -4.79 -7.64
C TYR A 59 2.57 -4.81 -7.46
N ILE A 60 3.29 -3.90 -8.10
CA ILE A 60 4.74 -3.80 -7.98
C ILE A 60 5.16 -3.57 -6.53
N ILE A 61 4.55 -2.61 -5.86
CA ILE A 61 4.87 -2.30 -4.46
C ILE A 61 4.56 -3.51 -3.57
N THR A 62 3.40 -4.11 -3.74
CA THR A 62 2.94 -5.24 -2.93
C THR A 62 3.89 -6.43 -3.05
N THR A 63 4.28 -6.80 -4.26
CA THR A 63 5.19 -7.92 -4.48
C THR A 63 6.58 -7.63 -3.94
N SER A 64 7.07 -6.40 -4.10
CA SER A 64 8.38 -5.99 -3.59
C SER A 64 8.42 -5.99 -2.07
N VAL A 65 7.37 -5.49 -1.42
CA VAL A 65 7.27 -5.49 0.04
C VAL A 65 7.18 -6.92 0.58
N THR A 66 6.37 -7.76 -0.02
CA THR A 66 6.22 -9.16 0.40
C THR A 66 7.57 -9.89 0.33
N ALA A 67 8.29 -9.73 -0.78
CA ALA A 67 9.60 -10.35 -0.96
C ALA A 67 10.62 -9.82 0.08
N GLY A 68 10.63 -8.52 0.33
CA GLY A 68 11.51 -7.90 1.32
C GLY A 68 11.23 -8.37 2.74
N LEU A 69 9.96 -8.50 3.11
CA LEU A 69 9.58 -9.01 4.42
C LEU A 69 10.00 -10.45 4.62
N ARG A 70 9.86 -11.30 3.60
CA ARG A 70 10.32 -12.69 3.67
C ARG A 70 11.83 -12.79 3.89
N LYS A 71 12.61 -11.97 3.19
CA LYS A 71 14.07 -11.89 3.39
C LYS A 71 14.44 -11.46 4.80
N SER A 72 13.61 -10.67 5.44
CA SER A 72 13.81 -10.22 6.81
C SER A 72 13.25 -11.19 7.86
N GLY A 73 12.80 -12.38 7.46
CA GLY A 73 12.21 -13.36 8.36
C GLY A 73 10.78 -13.06 8.76
N GLN A 74 10.14 -12.10 8.11
CA GLN A 74 8.75 -11.74 8.33
C GLN A 74 7.91 -12.25 7.16
N ASP A 75 7.20 -13.33 7.36
CA ASP A 75 6.33 -13.88 6.31
C ASP A 75 4.93 -13.30 6.47
N ARG A 76 4.65 -12.26 5.71
CA ARG A 76 3.35 -11.58 5.73
C ARG A 76 2.88 -11.31 4.32
N ASP A 77 1.64 -11.64 4.05
CA ASP A 77 0.97 -11.24 2.82
C ASP A 77 0.49 -9.80 2.95
N ILE A 78 0.65 -9.06 1.88
CA ILE A 78 0.21 -7.67 1.80
C ILE A 78 -0.93 -7.58 0.80
N ARG A 79 -1.96 -6.86 1.19
CA ARG A 79 -3.09 -6.54 0.32
C ARG A 79 -3.08 -5.07 -0.02
N TYR A 80 -3.61 -4.73 -1.19
CA TYR A 80 -3.72 -3.33 -1.59
C TYR A 80 -5.04 -3.05 -2.27
N TRP A 81 -5.47 -1.80 -2.17
CA TRP A 81 -6.64 -1.26 -2.86
C TRP A 81 -6.28 0.05 -3.50
N THR A 82 -6.90 0.34 -4.65
CA THR A 82 -6.75 1.61 -5.34
C THR A 82 -8.08 2.35 -5.34
N TYR A 83 -8.04 3.66 -5.14
CA TYR A 83 -9.26 4.47 -5.19
C TYR A 83 -8.92 5.90 -5.62
N HIS A 84 -9.94 6.65 -6.02
CA HIS A 84 -9.79 8.07 -6.37
C HIS A 84 -9.59 8.88 -5.09
N HIS A 85 -8.44 9.50 -4.94
CA HIS A 85 -8.13 10.35 -3.78
C HIS A 85 -8.66 11.77 -3.99
N ASP A 86 -8.34 12.36 -5.14
CA ASP A 86 -8.84 13.66 -5.57
C ASP A 86 -8.87 13.70 -7.11
N LYS A 87 -9.06 14.89 -7.69
CA LYS A 87 -9.13 15.03 -9.15
C LYS A 87 -7.83 14.69 -9.86
N GLU A 88 -6.70 14.82 -9.16
CA GLU A 88 -5.37 14.67 -9.75
C GLU A 88 -4.63 13.41 -9.30
N HIS A 89 -5.12 12.73 -8.26
CA HIS A 89 -4.40 11.60 -7.66
C HIS A 89 -5.25 10.37 -7.46
N TYR A 90 -4.65 9.23 -7.75
CA TYR A 90 -5.08 7.95 -7.22
C TYR A 90 -4.37 7.69 -5.91
N ALA A 91 -5.05 7.01 -5.00
CA ALA A 91 -4.44 6.50 -3.78
C ALA A 91 -4.35 4.98 -3.85
N ILE A 92 -3.28 4.45 -3.30
CA ILE A 92 -3.08 3.01 -3.11
C ILE A 92 -2.86 2.81 -1.62
N VAL A 93 -3.71 2.00 -0.98
CA VAL A 93 -3.57 1.65 0.43
C VAL A 93 -3.06 0.22 0.54
N LEU A 94 -2.01 0.04 1.33
CA LEU A 94 -1.42 -1.27 1.56
C LEU A 94 -1.53 -1.62 3.04
N VAL A 95 -2.01 -2.82 3.32
CA VAL A 95 -2.10 -3.37 4.68
C VAL A 95 -1.73 -4.84 4.66
N SER A 96 -1.32 -5.39 5.80
CA SER A 96 -1.10 -6.83 5.89
C SER A 96 -2.44 -7.57 5.85
N SER A 97 -2.44 -8.81 5.34
CA SER A 97 -3.65 -9.63 5.31
C SER A 97 -4.24 -9.84 6.71
N LYS A 98 -3.39 -9.89 7.73
CA LYS A 98 -3.82 -9.99 9.11
C LYS A 98 -4.65 -8.78 9.54
N VAL A 99 -4.25 -7.58 9.13
CA VAL A 99 -5.01 -6.36 9.40
C VAL A 99 -6.37 -6.42 8.70
N VAL A 100 -6.38 -6.93 7.47
CA VAL A 100 -7.64 -7.11 6.71
C VAL A 100 -8.62 -7.97 7.50
N GLU A 101 -8.17 -9.11 8.03
CA GLU A 101 -9.00 -10.02 8.82
C GLU A 101 -9.50 -9.35 10.10
N GLU A 102 -8.61 -8.67 10.83
CA GLU A 102 -8.96 -8.00 12.10
C GLU A 102 -9.96 -6.88 11.92
N LEU A 103 -9.92 -6.18 10.78
CA LEU A 103 -10.86 -5.11 10.47
C LEU A 103 -12.15 -5.61 9.83
N GLY A 104 -12.23 -6.89 9.48
CA GLY A 104 -13.40 -7.46 8.80
C GLY A 104 -13.57 -6.98 7.37
N LEU A 105 -12.49 -6.62 6.73
CA LEU A 105 -12.52 -6.13 5.34
C LEU A 105 -12.57 -7.27 4.31
#